data_8299e579b8f82662584af4e99db8709d
#
_entry.id   8299e579b8f82662584af4e99db8709d
#
_cell.length_a   1.000
_cell.length_b   1.000
_cell.length_c   1.000
_cell.angle_alpha   90.00
_cell.angle_beta   90.00
_cell.angle_gamma   90.00
#
_symmetry.space_group_name_H-M   'P 1'
#
loop_
_entity.id
_entity.type
_entity.pdbx_description
1 polymer ?
#
loop_
_entity_poly.entity_id
_entity_poly.type
_entity_poly.pdbx_seq_one_letter_code
_entity_poly.pdbx_strand_id
1 'polypeptide(L)'
;EGKYAGDMDISVITTPDSRWNNYYLAGLDWMVKNLGVDGIYIDDSALDRKTLQRARRILDADGKRRLIDIHSWNHMNQWAGYANSLHLYTELLPYIDRTWIGEGFKADNSVDFWLVEMSGIPFGLLSETLDARNPFRGMVFGMLPRLPWSGNPVPLWQLWDSFGMDKATMHG
;
A
#
# COMPACT_ATOMS: atom_id res chain seq x y z
N GLU A 1 11.09 -7.25 16.06
CA GLU A 1 12.35 -7.94 15.74
C GLU A 1 12.05 -9.43 15.55
N GLY A 2 11.96 -9.85 14.29
CA GLY A 2 11.76 -11.25 13.95
C GLY A 2 13.10 -11.99 13.76
N LYS A 3 13.17 -13.21 14.24
CA LYS A 3 14.24 -14.11 13.87
C LYS A 3 13.78 -14.92 12.66
N TYR A 4 14.41 -14.70 11.52
CA TYR A 4 14.22 -15.52 10.35
C TYR A 4 15.43 -16.44 10.14
N ALA A 5 15.25 -17.74 10.26
CA ALA A 5 16.25 -18.77 9.94
C ALA A 5 17.64 -18.51 10.55
N GLY A 6 17.72 -17.92 11.74
CA GLY A 6 18.96 -17.58 12.41
C GLY A 6 19.52 -16.20 12.13
N ASP A 7 18.93 -15.45 11.19
CA ASP A 7 19.30 -14.06 10.91
C ASP A 7 18.50 -13.11 11.80
N MET A 8 19.11 -11.99 12.14
CA MET A 8 18.44 -10.89 12.84
C MET A 8 18.04 -9.83 11.81
N ASP A 9 16.75 -9.56 11.75
CA ASP A 9 16.26 -8.39 11.04
C ASP A 9 16.57 -7.13 11.85
N ILE A 10 17.26 -6.18 11.24
CA ILE A 10 17.70 -4.96 11.91
C ILE A 10 16.92 -3.80 11.35
N SER A 11 16.05 -3.23 12.20
CA SER A 11 15.34 -1.98 11.88
C SER A 11 16.08 -0.80 12.47
N VAL A 12 16.27 0.24 11.67
CA VAL A 12 16.82 1.52 12.14
C VAL A 12 15.68 2.40 12.61
N ILE A 13 15.64 2.70 13.91
CA ILE A 13 14.68 3.66 14.45
C ILE A 13 15.14 5.06 14.04
N THR A 14 14.30 5.75 13.29
CA THR A 14 14.54 7.13 12.86
C THR A 14 13.51 8.07 13.47
N THR A 15 13.85 9.34 13.52
CA THR A 15 12.91 10.41 13.85
C THR A 15 12.63 11.26 12.61
N PRO A 16 11.52 12.02 12.58
CA PRO A 16 11.19 12.90 11.44
C PRO A 16 12.29 13.90 11.08
N ASP A 17 13.13 14.26 12.03
CA ASP A 17 14.21 15.24 11.87
C ASP A 17 15.59 14.57 11.68
N SER A 18 15.63 13.25 11.54
CA SER A 18 16.89 12.53 11.35
C SER A 18 17.56 12.87 10.03
N ARG A 19 18.89 12.77 10.00
CA ARG A 19 19.65 12.92 8.76
C ARG A 19 19.28 11.85 7.73
N TRP A 20 18.90 10.68 8.19
CA TRP A 20 18.46 9.58 7.33
C TRP A 20 17.20 9.96 6.53
N ASN A 21 16.16 10.46 7.21
CA ASN A 21 14.94 10.92 6.53
C ASN A 21 15.21 12.11 5.61
N ASN A 22 16.09 13.02 5.98
CA ASN A 22 16.50 14.11 5.10
C ASN A 22 17.24 13.61 3.85
N TYR A 23 18.12 12.63 4.00
CA TYR A 23 18.81 12.01 2.88
C TYR A 23 17.84 11.28 1.94
N TYR A 24 16.91 10.50 2.50
CA TYR A 24 15.83 9.83 1.75
C TYR A 24 15.01 10.83 0.93
N LEU A 25 14.58 11.92 1.54
CA LEU A 25 13.77 12.94 0.86
C LEU A 25 14.57 13.70 -0.20
N ALA A 26 15.85 13.95 0.02
CA ALA A 26 16.71 14.54 -1.00
C ALA A 26 16.88 13.61 -2.21
N GLY A 27 17.03 12.31 -1.96
CA GLY A 27 17.06 11.29 -3.01
C GLY A 27 15.76 11.23 -3.79
N LEU A 28 14.61 11.29 -3.10
CA LEU A 28 13.29 11.32 -3.74
C LEU A 28 13.13 12.56 -4.64
N ASP A 29 13.51 13.74 -4.15
CA ASP A 29 13.45 14.98 -4.93
C ASP A 29 14.32 14.88 -6.19
N TRP A 30 15.51 14.31 -6.05
CA TRP A 30 16.40 14.07 -7.19
C TRP A 30 15.77 13.10 -8.21
N MET A 31 15.17 11.99 -7.75
CA MET A 31 14.51 11.02 -8.63
C MET A 31 13.31 11.62 -9.38
N VAL A 32 12.50 12.42 -8.70
CA VAL A 32 11.37 13.11 -9.34
C VAL A 32 11.87 14.03 -10.44
N LYS A 33 12.91 14.82 -10.18
CA LYS A 33 13.43 15.83 -11.11
C LYS A 33 14.21 15.24 -12.29
N ASN A 34 14.95 14.16 -12.06
CA ASN A 34 15.91 13.65 -13.03
C ASN A 34 15.47 12.37 -13.74
N LEU A 35 14.66 11.55 -13.07
CA LEU A 35 14.18 10.28 -13.62
C LEU A 35 12.70 10.30 -13.96
N GLY A 36 11.96 11.31 -13.49
CA GLY A 36 10.53 11.44 -13.75
C GLY A 36 9.69 10.32 -13.16
N VAL A 37 10.05 9.81 -11.97
CA VAL A 37 9.27 8.76 -11.30
C VAL A 37 7.83 9.21 -11.04
N ASP A 38 6.87 8.30 -11.22
CA ASP A 38 5.44 8.59 -11.08
C ASP A 38 4.88 8.23 -9.71
N GLY A 39 5.70 7.72 -8.82
CA GLY A 39 5.32 7.38 -7.46
C GLY A 39 6.36 6.56 -6.73
N ILE A 40 6.03 6.18 -5.52
CA ILE A 40 6.86 5.33 -4.66
C ILE A 40 6.01 4.25 -4.01
N TYR A 41 6.63 3.11 -3.77
CA TYR A 41 6.13 2.07 -2.90
C TYR A 41 6.93 2.09 -1.61
N ILE A 42 6.24 2.02 -0.49
CA ILE A 42 6.84 1.98 0.85
C ILE A 42 6.52 0.62 1.44
N ASP A 43 7.55 -0.18 1.63
CA ASP A 43 7.44 -1.47 2.28
C ASP A 43 7.31 -1.26 3.79
N ASP A 44 6.29 -1.84 4.38
CA ASP A 44 5.82 -1.53 5.72
C ASP A 44 5.46 -0.04 5.93
N SER A 45 4.88 0.28 7.06
CA SER A 45 4.54 1.67 7.43
C SER A 45 5.76 2.36 8.06
N ALA A 46 6.90 2.30 7.35
CA ALA A 46 8.20 2.70 7.90
C ALA A 46 8.40 4.20 8.06
N LEU A 47 7.54 5.02 7.44
CA LEU A 47 7.68 6.48 7.47
C LEU A 47 6.64 7.13 8.39
N ASP A 48 7.10 8.09 9.17
CA ASP A 48 6.24 8.91 10.01
C ASP A 48 5.46 9.96 9.19
N ARG A 49 4.43 10.53 9.82
CA ARG A 49 3.55 11.54 9.21
C ARG A 49 4.32 12.75 8.63
N LYS A 50 5.31 13.29 9.36
CA LYS A 50 6.07 14.46 8.92
C LYS A 50 6.91 14.16 7.68
N THR A 51 7.50 12.98 7.63
CA THR A 51 8.26 12.50 6.48
C THR A 51 7.34 12.29 5.27
N LEU A 52 6.17 11.68 5.45
CA LEU A 52 5.18 11.52 4.38
C LEU A 52 4.62 12.85 3.85
N GLN A 53 4.37 13.83 4.72
CA GLN A 53 4.00 15.19 4.29
C GLN A 53 5.07 15.81 3.39
N ARG A 54 6.33 15.67 3.75
CA ARG A 54 7.44 16.19 2.97
C ARG A 54 7.61 15.44 1.65
N ALA A 55 7.48 14.10 1.67
CA ALA A 55 7.51 13.28 0.46
C ALA A 55 6.39 13.69 -0.50
N ARG A 56 5.16 13.89 0.01
CA ARG A 56 4.03 14.35 -0.80
C ARG A 56 4.30 15.71 -1.46
N ARG A 57 4.89 16.67 -0.73
CA ARG A 57 5.25 17.98 -1.32
C ARG A 57 6.29 17.86 -2.45
N ILE A 58 7.23 16.93 -2.32
CA ILE A 58 8.23 16.66 -3.36
C ILE A 58 7.55 16.02 -4.57
N LEU A 59 6.72 15.00 -4.34
CA LEU A 59 6.05 14.28 -5.41
C LEU A 59 5.08 15.15 -6.22
N ASP A 60 4.42 16.09 -5.57
CA ASP A 60 3.38 16.95 -6.19
C ASP A 60 3.92 18.34 -6.59
N ALA A 61 5.24 18.59 -6.51
CA ALA A 61 5.84 19.92 -6.63
C ALA A 61 5.61 20.60 -8.00
N ASP A 62 5.47 19.84 -9.07
CA ASP A 62 5.22 20.34 -10.43
C ASP A 62 3.72 20.35 -10.79
N GLY A 63 2.84 20.12 -9.81
CA GLY A 63 1.39 20.04 -10.02
C GLY A 63 0.90 18.69 -10.54
N LYS A 64 1.79 17.74 -10.83
CA LYS A 64 1.43 16.38 -11.19
C LYS A 64 1.21 15.54 -9.92
N ARG A 65 0.04 14.92 -9.80
CA ARG A 65 -0.20 13.96 -8.72
C ARG A 65 0.59 12.68 -8.98
N ARG A 66 1.55 12.38 -8.12
CA ARG A 66 2.28 11.13 -8.10
C ARG A 66 1.79 10.25 -6.95
N LEU A 67 1.90 8.94 -7.10
CA LEU A 67 1.24 8.01 -6.19
C LEU A 67 2.17 7.56 -5.06
N ILE A 68 1.59 7.35 -3.89
CA ILE A 68 2.24 6.65 -2.77
C ILE A 68 1.43 5.40 -2.46
N ASP A 69 2.06 4.26 -2.62
CA ASP A 69 1.55 2.95 -2.25
C ASP A 69 2.28 2.46 -1.00
N ILE A 70 1.54 1.93 -0.04
CA ILE A 70 2.12 1.47 1.22
C ILE A 70 1.72 0.02 1.49
N HIS A 71 2.69 -0.78 1.86
CA HIS A 71 2.43 -2.12 2.35
C HIS A 71 1.95 -2.06 3.81
N SER A 72 0.72 -2.48 4.06
CA SER A 72 0.23 -2.65 5.42
C SER A 72 0.51 -4.08 5.90
N TRP A 73 0.88 -4.21 7.16
CA TRP A 73 0.97 -5.52 7.80
C TRP A 73 -0.43 -6.12 7.95
N ASN A 74 -0.60 -7.34 7.46
CA ASN A 74 -1.89 -8.04 7.49
C ASN A 74 -2.05 -8.92 8.72
N HIS A 75 -1.10 -8.95 9.58
CA HIS A 75 -1.21 -9.69 10.81
C HIS A 75 -2.26 -9.01 11.67
N MET A 76 -3.38 -9.67 11.83
CA MET A 76 -4.36 -9.28 12.82
C MET A 76 -3.64 -9.06 14.14
N ASN A 77 -3.58 -7.84 14.57
CA ASN A 77 -3.14 -7.56 15.92
C ASN A 77 -4.28 -7.94 16.87
N GLN A 78 -4.33 -9.21 17.22
CA GLN A 78 -5.36 -9.76 18.12
C GLN A 78 -5.44 -9.00 19.45
N TRP A 79 -4.33 -8.42 19.87
CA TRP A 79 -4.23 -7.66 21.10
C TRP A 79 -4.86 -6.27 21.00
N ALA A 80 -4.80 -5.67 19.83
CA ALA A 80 -5.37 -4.36 19.58
C ALA A 80 -6.78 -4.40 18.97
N GLY A 81 -7.27 -5.59 18.58
CA GLY A 81 -8.57 -5.74 17.96
C GLY A 81 -8.68 -5.22 16.53
N TYR A 82 -7.57 -4.96 15.86
CA TYR A 82 -7.55 -4.47 14.49
C TYR A 82 -7.32 -5.59 13.47
N ALA A 83 -8.01 -5.52 12.34
CA ALA A 83 -7.90 -6.50 11.27
C ALA A 83 -6.56 -6.41 10.51
N ASN A 84 -5.99 -5.21 10.44
CA ASN A 84 -4.70 -4.96 9.83
C ASN A 84 -4.03 -3.72 10.46
N SER A 85 -2.75 -3.51 10.15
CA SER A 85 -1.97 -2.40 10.70
C SER A 85 -2.41 -1.03 10.16
N LEU A 86 -3.17 -0.98 9.09
CA LEU A 86 -3.68 0.28 8.52
C LEU A 86 -4.49 1.08 9.55
N HIS A 87 -5.24 0.41 10.39
CA HIS A 87 -6.02 1.05 11.45
C HIS A 87 -5.15 1.72 12.52
N LEU A 88 -3.92 1.25 12.70
CA LEU A 88 -2.96 1.88 13.61
C LEU A 88 -2.35 3.16 13.04
N TYR A 89 -2.40 3.33 11.72
CA TYR A 89 -1.73 4.40 10.99
C TYR A 89 -2.71 5.34 10.28
N THR A 90 -3.91 5.50 10.82
CA THR A 90 -4.95 6.35 10.22
C THR A 90 -4.49 7.78 9.97
N GLU A 91 -3.56 8.31 10.75
CA GLU A 91 -2.96 9.63 10.55
C GLU A 91 -2.13 9.74 9.25
N LEU A 92 -1.72 8.63 8.65
CA LEU A 92 -0.94 8.58 7.42
C LEU A 92 -1.83 8.56 6.17
N LEU A 93 -3.09 8.14 6.29
CA LEU A 93 -4.00 7.93 5.17
C LEU A 93 -4.15 9.14 4.24
N PRO A 94 -4.18 10.41 4.74
CA PRO A 94 -4.28 11.57 3.84
C PRO A 94 -3.09 11.75 2.88
N TYR A 95 -1.99 11.07 3.12
CA TYR A 95 -0.75 11.22 2.34
C TYR A 95 -0.49 10.07 1.38
N ILE A 96 -1.28 9.01 1.45
CA ILE A 96 -1.15 7.81 0.63
C ILE A 96 -2.32 7.70 -0.35
N ASP A 97 -2.13 6.96 -1.42
CA ASP A 97 -3.13 6.79 -2.47
C ASP A 97 -3.62 5.35 -2.54
N ARG A 98 -2.77 4.40 -2.18
CA ARG A 98 -3.08 2.99 -2.25
C ARG A 98 -2.44 2.22 -1.10
N THR A 99 -3.08 1.14 -0.70
CA THR A 99 -2.55 0.22 0.31
C THR A 99 -2.51 -1.19 -0.24
N TRP A 100 -1.42 -1.87 0.00
CA TRP A 100 -1.33 -3.30 -0.26
C TRP A 100 -1.62 -4.08 1.02
N ILE A 101 -2.67 -4.88 0.96
CA ILE A 101 -3.08 -5.80 2.01
C ILE A 101 -2.91 -7.21 1.44
N GLY A 102 -1.71 -7.77 1.55
CA GLY A 102 -1.34 -8.91 0.74
C GLY A 102 -1.26 -10.23 1.47
N GLU A 103 -0.89 -10.24 2.73
CA GLU A 103 -0.43 -11.46 3.39
C GLU A 103 -1.14 -11.67 4.73
N GLY A 104 -1.32 -12.93 5.12
CA GLY A 104 -1.74 -13.30 6.47
C GLY A 104 -3.22 -13.15 6.80
N PHE A 105 -4.10 -12.81 5.86
CA PHE A 105 -5.53 -12.71 6.11
C PHE A 105 -6.28 -14.02 5.78
N LYS A 106 -7.44 -14.21 6.39
CA LYS A 106 -8.33 -15.34 6.09
C LYS A 106 -9.28 -14.97 4.98
N ALA A 107 -9.18 -15.68 3.86
CA ALA A 107 -9.99 -15.42 2.68
C ALA A 107 -11.49 -15.74 2.86
N ASP A 108 -11.84 -16.52 3.84
CA ASP A 108 -13.21 -16.93 4.21
C ASP A 108 -13.88 -16.05 5.28
N ASN A 109 -13.30 -14.89 5.54
CA ASN A 109 -13.90 -13.89 6.41
C ASN A 109 -15.24 -13.36 5.83
N SER A 110 -16.06 -12.75 6.70
CA SER A 110 -17.35 -12.18 6.34
C SER A 110 -17.24 -11.07 5.28
N VAL A 111 -18.36 -10.79 4.63
CA VAL A 111 -18.47 -9.66 3.68
C VAL A 111 -18.12 -8.33 4.35
N ASP A 112 -18.58 -8.12 5.58
CA ASP A 112 -18.29 -6.90 6.34
C ASP A 112 -16.79 -6.72 6.59
N PHE A 113 -16.08 -7.81 6.88
CA PHE A 113 -14.62 -7.76 7.01
C PHE A 113 -13.95 -7.28 5.71
N TRP A 114 -14.37 -7.80 4.56
CA TRP A 114 -13.82 -7.38 3.27
C TRP A 114 -14.14 -5.93 2.94
N LEU A 115 -15.37 -5.48 3.17
CA LEU A 115 -15.81 -4.14 2.82
C LEU A 115 -15.26 -3.06 3.76
N VAL A 116 -15.13 -3.37 5.05
CA VAL A 116 -14.77 -2.38 6.07
C VAL A 116 -13.30 -2.45 6.41
N GLU A 117 -12.77 -3.66 6.60
CA GLU A 117 -11.43 -3.86 7.15
C GLU A 117 -10.35 -3.96 6.06
N MET A 118 -10.71 -4.49 4.89
CA MET A 118 -9.74 -4.83 3.86
C MET A 118 -9.76 -3.88 2.66
N SER A 119 -10.94 -3.40 2.26
CA SER A 119 -11.07 -2.69 0.98
C SER A 119 -10.37 -1.33 0.92
N GLY A 120 -10.12 -0.70 2.04
CA GLY A 120 -9.64 0.68 2.09
C GLY A 120 -10.69 1.75 1.72
N ILE A 121 -11.83 1.35 1.17
CA ILE A 121 -12.90 2.27 0.73
C ILE A 121 -13.37 3.21 1.84
N PRO A 122 -13.60 2.76 3.09
CA PRO A 122 -14.01 3.66 4.18
C PRO A 122 -13.00 4.77 4.47
N PHE A 123 -11.76 4.59 4.04
CA PHE A 123 -10.67 5.56 4.23
C PHE A 123 -10.36 6.37 2.96
N GLY A 124 -11.14 6.20 1.90
CA GLY A 124 -10.92 6.84 0.60
C GLY A 124 -9.69 6.33 -0.15
N LEU A 125 -9.30 5.09 0.09
CA LEU A 125 -8.12 4.46 -0.51
C LEU A 125 -8.52 3.32 -1.45
N LEU A 126 -7.63 3.03 -2.39
CA LEU A 126 -7.69 1.84 -3.20
C LEU A 126 -6.77 0.78 -2.57
N SER A 127 -7.32 -0.37 -2.23
CA SER A 127 -6.52 -1.49 -1.71
C SER A 127 -6.21 -2.51 -2.77
N GLU A 128 -5.05 -3.15 -2.63
CA GLU A 128 -4.69 -4.36 -3.37
C GLU A 128 -4.66 -5.55 -2.41
N THR A 129 -5.00 -6.71 -2.92
CA THR A 129 -4.87 -7.94 -2.14
C THR A 129 -4.17 -9.05 -2.90
N LEU A 130 -3.32 -9.79 -2.21
CA LEU A 130 -2.66 -10.99 -2.69
C LEU A 130 -3.47 -12.22 -2.24
N ASP A 131 -4.32 -12.72 -3.10
CA ASP A 131 -4.99 -14.01 -2.89
C ASP A 131 -4.45 -15.03 -3.91
N ALA A 132 -3.54 -15.88 -3.45
CA ALA A 132 -2.94 -16.91 -4.30
C ALA A 132 -3.93 -17.97 -4.82
N ARG A 133 -5.09 -18.12 -4.15
CA ARG A 133 -6.12 -19.10 -4.55
C ARG A 133 -7.13 -18.52 -5.51
N ASN A 134 -7.46 -17.24 -5.32
CA ASN A 134 -8.44 -16.55 -6.16
C ASN A 134 -8.06 -15.07 -6.29
N PRO A 135 -7.27 -14.71 -7.30
CA PRO A 135 -6.83 -13.32 -7.49
C PRO A 135 -7.99 -12.35 -7.76
N PHE A 136 -9.16 -12.85 -8.15
CA PHE A 136 -10.33 -12.01 -8.44
C PHE A 136 -11.23 -11.75 -7.23
N ARG A 137 -10.98 -12.40 -6.11
CA ARG A 137 -11.85 -12.28 -4.92
C ARG A 137 -11.97 -10.84 -4.43
N GLY A 138 -10.85 -10.14 -4.30
CA GLY A 138 -10.83 -8.75 -3.84
C GLY A 138 -11.60 -7.79 -4.76
N MET A 139 -11.69 -8.08 -6.05
CA MET A 139 -12.39 -7.21 -7.01
C MET A 139 -13.88 -7.06 -6.72
N VAL A 140 -14.51 -8.08 -6.13
CA VAL A 140 -15.93 -8.03 -5.72
C VAL A 140 -16.14 -6.96 -4.63
N PHE A 141 -15.09 -6.62 -3.92
CA PHE A 141 -15.08 -5.64 -2.83
C PHE A 141 -14.33 -4.35 -3.19
N GLY A 142 -14.13 -4.10 -4.49
CA GLY A 142 -13.47 -2.88 -4.97
C GLY A 142 -11.95 -2.87 -4.82
N MET A 143 -11.33 -4.02 -4.55
CA MET A 143 -9.88 -4.13 -4.42
C MET A 143 -9.22 -4.55 -5.73
N LEU A 144 -8.00 -4.11 -5.95
CA LEU A 144 -7.18 -4.60 -7.05
C LEU A 144 -6.54 -5.94 -6.68
N PRO A 145 -6.51 -6.90 -7.62
CA PRO A 145 -5.79 -8.14 -7.41
C PRO A 145 -4.28 -7.94 -7.60
N ARG A 146 -3.51 -8.52 -6.71
CA ARG A 146 -2.07 -8.69 -6.85
C ARG A 146 -1.75 -10.17 -6.95
N LEU A 147 -0.97 -10.54 -7.94
CA LEU A 147 -0.59 -11.93 -8.14
C LEU A 147 0.60 -12.30 -7.25
N PRO A 148 0.70 -13.58 -6.84
CA PRO A 148 1.89 -14.07 -6.15
C PRO A 148 3.12 -13.95 -7.06
N TRP A 149 4.29 -13.98 -6.47
CA TRP A 149 5.59 -13.78 -7.13
C TRP A 149 5.81 -14.61 -8.42
N SER A 150 5.20 -15.78 -8.51
CA SER A 150 5.26 -16.66 -9.67
C SER A 150 4.02 -16.57 -10.56
N GLY A 151 3.12 -15.64 -10.29
CA GLY A 151 1.87 -15.52 -11.03
C GLY A 151 2.08 -14.93 -12.42
N ASN A 152 1.28 -15.41 -13.39
CA ASN A 152 1.23 -14.82 -14.72
C ASN A 152 0.12 -13.77 -14.76
N PRO A 153 0.41 -12.47 -14.91
CA PRO A 153 -0.60 -11.42 -14.91
C PRO A 153 -1.38 -11.29 -16.22
N VAL A 154 -0.89 -11.90 -17.30
CA VAL A 154 -1.48 -11.71 -18.64
C VAL A 154 -2.98 -12.01 -18.70
N PRO A 155 -3.51 -13.11 -18.15
CA PRO A 155 -4.96 -13.37 -18.17
C PRO A 155 -5.77 -12.29 -17.43
N LEU A 156 -5.22 -11.74 -16.36
CA LEU A 156 -5.85 -10.65 -15.62
C LEU A 156 -5.90 -9.36 -16.43
N TRP A 157 -4.80 -8.99 -17.07
CA TRP A 157 -4.73 -7.81 -17.94
C TRP A 157 -5.68 -7.94 -19.14
N GLN A 158 -5.72 -9.11 -19.78
CA GLN A 158 -6.66 -9.38 -20.86
C GLN A 158 -8.12 -9.25 -20.41
N LEU A 159 -8.44 -9.70 -19.19
CA LEU A 159 -9.75 -9.52 -18.60
C LEU A 159 -10.05 -8.03 -18.41
N TRP A 160 -9.16 -7.28 -17.84
CA TRP A 160 -9.32 -5.83 -17.62
C TRP A 160 -9.52 -5.07 -18.94
N ASP A 161 -8.71 -5.37 -19.94
CA ASP A 161 -8.83 -4.77 -21.28
C ASP A 161 -10.20 -5.09 -21.89
N SER A 162 -10.68 -6.33 -21.74
CA SER A 162 -11.98 -6.77 -22.29
C SER A 162 -13.17 -6.05 -21.65
N PHE A 163 -13.04 -5.63 -20.39
CA PHE A 163 -14.04 -4.84 -19.67
C PHE A 163 -13.84 -3.33 -19.78
N GLY A 164 -12.76 -2.87 -20.37
CA GLY A 164 -12.43 -1.45 -20.43
C GLY A 164 -12.17 -0.85 -19.05
N MET A 165 -11.46 -1.57 -18.18
CA MET A 165 -11.16 -1.11 -16.80
C MET A 165 -10.41 0.21 -16.77
N ASP A 166 -9.59 0.48 -17.78
CA ASP A 166 -8.85 1.75 -17.95
C ASP A 166 -9.79 2.96 -18.14
N LYS A 167 -11.04 2.72 -18.53
CA LYS A 167 -12.06 3.74 -18.77
C LYS A 167 -13.17 3.73 -17.72
N ALA A 168 -13.09 2.79 -16.77
CA ALA A 168 -14.10 2.65 -15.74
C ALA A 168 -14.01 3.79 -14.72
N THR A 169 -15.16 4.32 -14.34
CA THR A 169 -15.26 5.27 -13.23
C THR A 169 -15.53 4.50 -11.95
N MET A 170 -14.64 4.63 -10.98
CA MET A 170 -14.87 4.08 -9.64
C MET A 170 -15.84 4.98 -8.89
N HIS A 171 -16.89 4.39 -8.39
CA HIS A 171 -17.85 5.06 -7.51
C HIS A 171 -17.63 4.52 -6.09
N GLY A 172 -17.36 5.41 -5.14
CA GLY A 172 -17.27 5.11 -3.71
C GLY A 172 -18.64 5.14 -3.04
#